data_dc7621b89df9e1fa536286de3f308a99
#
_entry.id   dc7621b89df9e1fa536286de3f308a99
#
_cell.length_a   1.000
_cell.length_b   1.000
_cell.length_c   1.000
_cell.angle_alpha   90.00
_cell.angle_beta   90.00
_cell.angle_gamma   90.00
#
_symmetry.space_group_name_H-M   'P 1'
#
loop_
_entity.id
_entity.type
_entity.pdbx_description
1 polymer ?
#
loop_
_entity_poly.entity_id
_entity_poly.type
_entity_poly.pdbx_seq_one_letter_code
_entity_poly.pdbx_strand_id
1 'polypeptide(L)'
;MPVVHRLATATLLAVAPIVHAGEAPPSNMQARTWAASCASCHHADTAPGTRLSAQTLPSLAGRSQAELIDTLQAFRNGTRPSTVMGQLARGYTEVQIAAIAGWLSRQPQEAP
;
A
#
# COMPACT_ATOMS: atom_id res chain seq x y z
N MET A 1 -54.15 5.04 52.84
CA MET A 1 -53.39 4.26 51.85
C MET A 1 -52.50 5.24 51.08
N PRO A 2 -51.17 5.19 51.22
CA PRO A 2 -50.28 6.12 50.53
C PRO A 2 -49.97 5.62 49.10
N VAL A 3 -50.24 6.46 48.12
CA VAL A 3 -49.91 6.23 46.72
C VAL A 3 -48.47 6.52 46.48
N VAL A 4 -47.66 5.47 46.21
CA VAL A 4 -46.23 5.59 45.89
C VAL A 4 -46.06 5.92 44.44
N HIS A 5 -45.70 7.18 44.10
CA HIS A 5 -45.34 7.58 42.75
C HIS A 5 -43.94 7.09 42.43
N ARG A 6 -43.82 6.09 41.53
CA ARG A 6 -42.55 5.64 40.97
C ARG A 6 -42.14 6.63 39.87
N LEU A 7 -41.13 7.44 40.17
CA LEU A 7 -40.46 8.26 39.18
C LEU A 7 -39.57 7.36 38.32
N ALA A 8 -39.97 7.15 37.05
CA ALA A 8 -39.14 6.46 36.06
C ALA A 8 -38.10 7.46 35.49
N THR A 9 -36.86 7.31 35.92
CA THR A 9 -35.75 8.06 35.34
C THR A 9 -35.36 7.43 33.99
N ALA A 10 -35.73 8.09 32.88
CA ALA A 10 -35.28 7.71 31.57
C ALA A 10 -33.84 8.18 31.34
N THR A 11 -32.89 7.26 31.34
CA THR A 11 -31.48 7.53 31.00
C THR A 11 -31.34 7.62 29.50
N LEU A 12 -31.18 8.85 28.97
CA LEU A 12 -30.83 9.06 27.56
C LEU A 12 -29.36 8.69 27.37
N LEU A 13 -29.10 7.55 26.68
CA LEU A 13 -27.78 7.20 26.18
C LEU A 13 -27.48 8.10 24.93
N ALA A 14 -26.62 9.09 25.12
CA ALA A 14 -26.10 9.89 24.01
C ALA A 14 -25.11 9.03 23.21
N VAL A 15 -25.51 8.60 22.01
CA VAL A 15 -24.62 7.95 21.04
C VAL A 15 -23.81 9.06 20.39
N ALA A 16 -22.53 9.21 20.78
CA ALA A 16 -21.61 10.12 20.13
C ALA A 16 -21.28 9.60 18.71
N PRO A 17 -21.32 10.44 17.66
CA PRO A 17 -20.90 10.03 16.34
C PRO A 17 -19.38 9.72 16.35
N ILE A 18 -19.01 8.51 15.93
CA ILE A 18 -17.62 8.14 15.68
C ILE A 18 -17.17 8.91 14.44
N VAL A 19 -16.49 10.03 14.65
CA VAL A 19 -15.81 10.75 13.57
C VAL A 19 -14.64 9.87 13.13
N HIS A 20 -14.76 9.22 11.98
CA HIS A 20 -13.63 8.57 11.34
C HIS A 20 -12.66 9.67 10.94
N ALA A 21 -11.58 9.86 11.70
CA ALA A 21 -10.46 10.68 11.28
C ALA A 21 -9.92 10.04 9.99
N GLY A 22 -10.06 10.75 8.87
CA GLY A 22 -9.51 10.31 7.59
C GLY A 22 -8.03 10.00 7.78
N GLU A 23 -7.60 8.83 7.31
CA GLU A 23 -6.21 8.40 7.41
C GLU A 23 -5.31 9.44 6.74
N ALA A 24 -4.34 9.96 7.47
CA ALA A 24 -3.39 10.94 6.93
C ALA A 24 -2.62 10.30 5.76
N PRO A 25 -2.29 11.08 4.70
CA PRO A 25 -1.53 10.53 3.58
C PRO A 25 -0.19 9.96 4.07
N PRO A 26 0.28 8.84 3.49
CA PRO A 26 1.51 8.19 3.91
C PRO A 26 2.71 9.14 3.81
N SER A 27 3.55 9.13 4.84
CA SER A 27 4.80 9.90 4.82
C SER A 27 5.81 9.32 3.82
N ASN A 28 6.79 10.11 3.42
CA ASN A 28 7.90 9.63 2.58
C ASN A 28 8.66 8.45 3.22
N MET A 29 8.78 8.44 4.54
CA MET A 29 9.41 7.33 5.26
C MET A 29 8.61 6.04 5.13
N GLN A 30 7.29 6.11 5.27
CA GLN A 30 6.41 4.96 5.09
C GLN A 30 6.45 4.44 3.66
N ALA A 31 6.37 5.34 2.66
CA ALA A 31 6.49 4.98 1.25
C ALA A 31 7.82 4.27 0.95
N ARG A 32 8.93 4.80 1.46
CA ARG A 32 10.26 4.18 1.36
C ARG A 32 10.30 2.79 2.00
N THR A 33 9.73 2.64 3.18
CA THR A 33 9.71 1.36 3.90
C THR A 33 8.95 0.30 3.12
N TRP A 34 7.79 0.63 2.56
CA TRP A 34 7.04 -0.29 1.73
C TRP A 34 7.76 -0.61 0.41
N ALA A 35 8.35 0.40 -0.24
CA ALA A 35 9.11 0.21 -1.48
C ALA A 35 10.38 -0.63 -1.31
N ALA A 36 10.95 -0.67 -0.10
CA ALA A 36 12.16 -1.46 0.18
C ALA A 36 11.95 -2.96 -0.08
N SER A 37 10.75 -3.48 0.13
CA SER A 37 10.42 -4.87 -0.19
C SER A 37 10.47 -5.16 -1.69
N CYS A 38 10.16 -4.16 -2.53
CA CYS A 38 10.24 -4.29 -3.99
C CYS A 38 11.69 -4.38 -4.46
N ALA A 39 12.59 -3.61 -3.85
CA ALA A 39 14.01 -3.58 -4.19
C ALA A 39 14.71 -4.92 -3.96
N SER A 40 14.20 -5.78 -3.07
CA SER A 40 14.79 -7.11 -2.83
C SER A 40 14.81 -8.01 -4.08
N CYS A 41 13.92 -7.76 -5.02
CA CYS A 41 13.81 -8.50 -6.28
C CYS A 41 14.02 -7.62 -7.53
N HIS A 42 13.64 -6.34 -7.45
CA HIS A 42 13.64 -5.40 -8.57
C HIS A 42 14.81 -4.39 -8.52
N HIS A 43 15.93 -4.77 -7.93
CA HIS A 43 17.14 -3.96 -7.99
C HIS A 43 17.94 -4.24 -9.27
N ALA A 44 18.66 -3.22 -9.77
CA ALA A 44 19.43 -3.35 -11.00
C ALA A 44 20.73 -4.18 -10.80
N ASP A 45 21.23 -4.25 -9.57
CA ASP A 45 22.43 -5.01 -9.24
C ASP A 45 22.16 -6.50 -9.07
N THR A 46 21.93 -7.20 -10.16
CA THR A 46 22.18 -8.63 -10.17
C THR A 46 23.68 -8.85 -10.32
N ALA A 47 24.38 -8.98 -9.20
CA ALA A 47 25.78 -9.38 -9.23
C ALA A 47 25.96 -10.61 -10.12
N PRO A 48 27.01 -10.64 -11.01
CA PRO A 48 27.24 -11.77 -11.87
C PRO A 48 27.33 -13.05 -11.03
N GLY A 49 26.43 -14.01 -11.24
CA GLY A 49 26.44 -15.29 -10.53
C GLY A 49 25.24 -15.58 -9.63
N THR A 50 24.33 -14.63 -9.39
CA THR A 50 23.08 -14.91 -8.69
C THR A 50 22.12 -15.65 -9.62
N ARG A 51 21.50 -16.74 -9.16
CA ARG A 51 20.58 -17.59 -9.98
C ARG A 51 19.34 -16.86 -10.51
N LEU A 52 19.10 -15.62 -10.08
CA LEU A 52 18.04 -14.75 -10.60
C LEU A 52 18.46 -14.01 -11.87
N SER A 53 19.73 -14.10 -12.29
CA SER A 53 20.26 -13.46 -13.51
C SER A 53 19.72 -14.03 -14.82
N ALA A 54 19.01 -15.16 -14.79
CA ALA A 54 18.39 -15.73 -15.98
C ALA A 54 17.04 -15.10 -16.35
N GLN A 55 16.44 -14.35 -15.43
CA GLN A 55 15.22 -13.57 -15.67
C GLN A 55 15.43 -12.18 -15.09
N THR A 56 15.85 -11.26 -15.94
CA THR A 56 16.02 -9.85 -15.57
C THR A 56 14.68 -9.29 -15.15
N LEU A 57 14.45 -9.16 -13.84
CA LEU A 57 13.29 -8.45 -13.35
C LEU A 57 13.45 -6.96 -13.68
N PRO A 58 12.40 -6.29 -14.15
CA PRO A 58 12.52 -4.90 -14.56
C PRO A 58 12.89 -4.01 -13.36
N SER A 59 13.86 -3.10 -13.54
CA SER A 59 14.10 -2.03 -12.58
C SER A 59 12.86 -1.17 -12.46
N LEU A 60 12.53 -0.76 -11.23
CA LEU A 60 11.38 0.08 -10.91
C LEU A 60 11.78 1.54 -10.69
N ALA A 61 13.06 1.81 -10.45
CA ALA A 61 13.57 3.14 -10.17
C ALA A 61 13.37 4.08 -11.38
N GLY A 62 12.88 5.28 -11.13
CA GLY A 62 12.70 6.32 -12.14
C GLY A 62 11.62 6.03 -13.19
N ARG A 63 10.82 4.97 -13.05
CA ARG A 63 9.69 4.73 -13.93
C ARG A 63 8.54 5.70 -13.63
N SER A 64 7.68 5.93 -14.62
CA SER A 64 6.49 6.78 -14.43
C SER A 64 5.65 6.29 -13.26
N GLN A 65 5.26 7.20 -12.36
CA GLN A 65 4.38 6.88 -11.24
C GLN A 65 3.05 6.28 -11.72
N ALA A 66 2.46 6.84 -12.78
CA ALA A 66 1.21 6.35 -13.33
C ALA A 66 1.35 4.90 -13.83
N GLU A 67 2.42 4.61 -14.61
CA GLU A 67 2.70 3.26 -15.09
C GLU A 67 2.87 2.25 -13.95
N LEU A 68 3.56 2.63 -12.88
CA LEU A 68 3.75 1.77 -11.71
C LEU A 68 2.42 1.50 -10.99
N ILE A 69 1.56 2.52 -10.84
CA ILE A 69 0.23 2.36 -10.24
C ILE A 69 -0.61 1.39 -11.08
N ASP A 70 -0.73 1.65 -12.38
CA ASP A 70 -1.55 0.84 -13.29
C ASP A 70 -1.09 -0.62 -13.30
N THR A 71 0.23 -0.83 -13.33
CA THR A 71 0.83 -2.17 -13.32
C THR A 71 0.56 -2.90 -12.01
N LEU A 72 0.75 -2.25 -10.86
CA LEU A 72 0.50 -2.85 -9.55
C LEU A 72 -1.00 -3.15 -9.34
N GLN A 73 -1.88 -2.27 -9.81
CA GLN A 73 -3.32 -2.51 -9.77
C GLN A 73 -3.72 -3.67 -10.69
N ALA A 74 -3.12 -3.78 -11.88
CA ALA A 74 -3.38 -4.88 -12.80
C ALA A 74 -2.94 -6.24 -12.20
N PHE A 75 -1.84 -6.29 -11.47
CA PHE A 75 -1.44 -7.47 -10.70
C PHE A 75 -2.41 -7.76 -9.55
N ARG A 76 -2.80 -6.74 -8.80
CA ARG A 76 -3.72 -6.85 -7.67
C ARG A 76 -5.08 -7.39 -8.09
N ASN A 77 -5.59 -6.93 -9.22
CA ASN A 77 -6.90 -7.31 -9.77
C ASN A 77 -6.86 -8.62 -10.58
N GLY A 78 -5.67 -9.17 -10.83
CA GLY A 78 -5.49 -10.39 -11.61
C GLY A 78 -5.62 -10.21 -13.13
N THR A 79 -5.74 -8.97 -13.63
CA THR A 79 -5.81 -8.69 -15.08
C THR A 79 -4.44 -8.84 -15.75
N ARG A 80 -3.36 -8.75 -14.98
CA ARG A 80 -2.01 -9.07 -15.43
C ARG A 80 -1.55 -10.38 -14.80
N PRO A 81 -1.25 -11.43 -15.61
CA PRO A 81 -0.78 -12.72 -15.09
C PRO A 81 0.56 -12.59 -14.37
N SER A 82 0.71 -13.29 -13.24
CA SER A 82 1.97 -13.37 -12.50
C SER A 82 1.96 -14.52 -11.52
N THR A 83 3.15 -15.04 -11.16
CA THR A 83 3.30 -16.04 -10.10
C THR A 83 3.39 -15.42 -8.71
N VAL A 84 4.10 -14.29 -8.57
CA VAL A 84 4.42 -13.65 -7.29
C VAL A 84 3.77 -12.27 -7.14
N MET A 85 3.87 -11.43 -8.19
CA MET A 85 3.44 -10.03 -8.10
C MET A 85 1.96 -9.88 -7.75
N GLY A 86 1.09 -10.77 -8.20
CA GLY A 86 -0.33 -10.77 -7.84
C GLY A 86 -0.55 -10.98 -6.33
N GLN A 87 0.26 -11.80 -5.68
CA GLN A 87 0.18 -12.03 -4.24
C GLN A 87 0.70 -10.80 -3.48
N LEU A 88 1.83 -10.25 -3.91
CA LEU A 88 2.42 -9.07 -3.27
C LEU A 88 1.50 -7.84 -3.40
N ALA A 89 1.00 -7.57 -4.61
CA ALA A 89 0.15 -6.40 -4.87
C ALA A 89 -1.17 -6.43 -4.08
N ARG A 90 -1.74 -7.60 -3.82
CA ARG A 90 -2.93 -7.74 -2.97
C ARG A 90 -2.69 -7.38 -1.50
N GLY A 91 -1.46 -7.40 -1.04
CA GLY A 91 -1.07 -7.00 0.31
C GLY A 91 -1.09 -5.48 0.55
N TYR A 92 -1.25 -4.66 -0.50
CA TYR A 92 -1.23 -3.20 -0.42
C TYR A 92 -2.58 -2.59 -0.77
N THR A 93 -2.95 -1.53 -0.05
CA THR A 93 -4.10 -0.68 -0.39
C THR A 93 -3.76 0.22 -1.59
N GLU A 94 -4.77 0.85 -2.19
CA GLU A 94 -4.56 1.81 -3.29
C GLU A 94 -3.69 2.99 -2.86
N VAL A 95 -3.89 3.49 -1.65
CA VAL A 95 -3.09 4.58 -1.06
C VAL A 95 -1.63 4.16 -0.90
N GLN A 96 -1.38 2.95 -0.45
CA GLN A 96 -0.03 2.40 -0.34
C GLN A 96 0.63 2.18 -1.70
N ILE A 97 -0.10 1.66 -2.68
CA ILE A 97 0.38 1.51 -4.06
C ILE A 97 0.78 2.87 -4.65
N ALA A 98 -0.06 3.89 -4.48
CA ALA A 98 0.24 5.25 -4.96
C ALA A 98 1.50 5.83 -4.29
N ALA A 99 1.66 5.61 -2.98
CA ALA A 99 2.82 6.07 -2.22
C ALA A 99 4.11 5.35 -2.63
N ILE A 100 4.07 4.02 -2.80
CA ILE A 100 5.19 3.20 -3.29
C ILE A 100 5.61 3.68 -4.69
N ALA A 101 4.66 3.79 -5.60
CA ALA A 101 4.90 4.23 -6.97
C ALA A 101 5.49 5.65 -7.02
N GLY A 102 4.95 6.56 -6.21
CA GLY A 102 5.47 7.92 -6.10
C GLY A 102 6.88 7.98 -5.52
N TRP A 103 7.23 7.09 -4.61
CA TRP A 103 8.59 7.02 -4.09
C TRP A 103 9.56 6.45 -5.13
N LEU A 104 9.21 5.33 -5.77
CA LEU A 104 10.04 4.68 -6.80
C LEU A 104 10.28 5.57 -8.01
N SER A 105 9.28 6.32 -8.46
CA SER A 105 9.39 7.22 -9.62
C SER A 105 10.41 8.35 -9.42
N ARG A 106 10.70 8.71 -8.17
CA ARG A 106 11.69 9.75 -7.82
C ARG A 106 13.09 9.20 -7.62
N GLN A 107 13.28 7.88 -7.65
CA GLN A 107 14.62 7.30 -7.55
C GLN A 107 15.36 7.49 -8.86
N PRO A 108 16.69 7.73 -8.81
CA PRO A 108 17.49 7.80 -10.03
C PRO A 108 17.41 6.47 -10.77
N GLN A 109 17.25 6.55 -12.08
CA GLN A 109 17.45 5.37 -12.92
C GLN A 109 18.91 5.00 -12.86
N GLU A 110 19.18 3.73 -12.55
CA GLU A 110 20.54 3.23 -12.66
C GLU A 110 20.93 3.21 -14.14
N ALA A 111 22.08 3.79 -14.45
CA ALA A 111 22.64 3.76 -15.80
C ALA A 111 22.89 2.31 -16.22
N PRO A 112 22.68 1.97 -17.49
CA PRO A 112 22.95 0.64 -18.01
C PRO A 112 24.42 0.28 -17.95
#